data_bf6a8e243ed8e0af39a0eec7adf1ea43
#
_entry.id   bf6a8e243ed8e0af39a0eec7adf1ea43
#
_cell.length_a   1.000
_cell.length_b   1.000
_cell.length_c   1.000
_cell.angle_alpha   90.00
_cell.angle_beta   90.00
_cell.angle_gamma   90.00
#
_symmetry.space_group_name_H-M   'P 1'
#
loop_
_entity.id
_entity.type
_entity.pdbx_description
1 polymer ?
#
loop_
_entity_poly.entity_id
_entity_poly.type
_entity_poly.pdbx_seq_one_letter_code
_entity_poly.pdbx_strand_id
1 'polypeptide(L)'
;MQLLAPRGIVRGYMGEQTRIAYLLPLRLFCGWVFLNAGIGKLAAGWLTRPELTTTLLGWMRDGKTYAFYVPFLRGVVLPHAHGFAYLVSIGELLVGAALLAGLFSRLAALGGLVLVINVMLARGEGFSVDGAMPFVIMTLTLMLTAPGRSLGVDAALRGRLPRWLA
;
A
#
# COMPACT_ATOMS: atom_id res chain seq x y z
N MET A 1 38.32 15.66 -28.04
CA MET A 1 37.40 14.58 -28.43
C MET A 1 36.21 14.64 -27.47
N GLN A 2 35.20 15.48 -27.78
CA GLN A 2 34.00 15.65 -26.97
C GLN A 2 33.04 14.50 -27.29
N LEU A 3 32.81 13.65 -26.30
CA LEU A 3 31.76 12.62 -26.35
C LEU A 3 30.40 13.33 -26.24
N LEU A 4 29.78 13.54 -27.38
CA LEU A 4 28.40 13.98 -27.52
C LEU A 4 27.48 12.87 -26.97
N ALA A 5 27.02 13.01 -25.73
CA ALA A 5 25.93 12.18 -25.23
C ALA A 5 24.72 12.38 -26.14
N PRO A 6 24.08 11.29 -26.60
CA PRO A 6 22.97 11.40 -27.56
C PRO A 6 21.79 12.15 -26.92
N ARG A 7 21.56 13.37 -27.40
CA ARG A 7 20.49 14.28 -26.94
C ARG A 7 19.08 13.65 -26.88
N GLY A 8 18.85 12.57 -27.62
CA GLY A 8 17.59 11.83 -27.62
C GLY A 8 17.29 11.06 -26.34
N ILE A 9 18.32 10.48 -25.69
CA ILE A 9 18.16 9.70 -24.45
C ILE A 9 17.80 10.63 -23.27
N VAL A 10 18.42 11.80 -23.19
CA VAL A 10 18.15 12.77 -22.11
C VAL A 10 16.73 13.35 -22.21
N ARG A 11 16.24 13.61 -23.42
CA ARG A 11 14.86 14.09 -23.65
C ARG A 11 13.80 13.03 -23.32
N GLY A 12 14.04 11.75 -23.61
CA GLY A 12 13.17 10.65 -23.22
C GLY A 12 13.07 10.50 -21.71
N TYR A 13 14.20 10.58 -21.00
CA TYR A 13 14.24 10.49 -19.54
C TYR A 13 13.52 11.66 -18.84
N MET A 14 13.68 12.89 -19.31
CA MET A 14 12.98 14.05 -18.74
C MET A 14 11.47 13.97 -18.96
N GLY A 15 11.02 13.52 -20.13
CA GLY A 15 9.60 13.35 -20.41
C GLY A 15 8.92 12.28 -19.55
N GLU A 16 9.61 11.18 -19.27
CA GLU A 16 9.11 10.11 -18.41
C GLU A 16 9.01 10.56 -16.95
N GLN A 17 10.00 11.27 -16.44
CA GLN A 17 9.99 11.81 -15.07
C GLN A 17 8.88 12.82 -14.84
N THR A 18 8.62 13.70 -15.80
CA THR A 18 7.55 14.69 -15.72
C THR A 18 6.17 14.01 -15.68
N ARG A 19 5.99 12.94 -16.45
CA ARG A 19 4.73 12.16 -16.43
C ARG A 19 4.49 11.46 -15.11
N ILE A 20 5.51 10.88 -14.50
CA ILE A 20 5.42 10.20 -13.19
C ILE A 20 5.15 11.21 -12.06
N ALA A 21 5.62 12.46 -12.18
CA ALA A 21 5.38 13.51 -11.20
C ALA A 21 3.88 13.81 -11.01
N TYR A 22 3.04 13.63 -12.02
CA TYR A 22 1.59 13.80 -11.90
C TYR A 22 0.93 12.80 -10.94
N LEU A 23 1.62 11.71 -10.58
CA LEU A 23 1.13 10.74 -9.60
C LEU A 23 1.47 11.11 -8.14
N LEU A 24 2.15 12.25 -7.93
CA LEU A 24 2.47 12.73 -6.59
C LEU A 24 1.23 12.91 -5.70
N PRO A 25 0.14 13.57 -6.14
CA PRO A 25 -1.06 13.70 -5.32
C PRO A 25 -1.66 12.34 -4.95
N LEU A 26 -1.71 11.39 -5.90
CA LEU A 26 -2.20 10.04 -5.65
C LEU A 26 -1.35 9.31 -4.59
N ARG A 27 -0.02 9.42 -4.69
CA ARG A 27 0.91 8.84 -3.72
C ARG A 27 0.73 9.42 -2.32
N LEU A 28 0.65 10.75 -2.23
CA LEU A 28 0.46 11.44 -0.95
C LEU A 28 -0.88 11.09 -0.33
N PHE A 29 -1.95 11.04 -1.13
CA PHE A 29 -3.26 10.65 -0.66
C PHE A 29 -3.28 9.20 -0.13
N CYS A 30 -2.76 8.23 -0.89
CA CYS A 30 -2.66 6.85 -0.42
C CYS A 30 -1.80 6.77 0.86
N GLY A 31 -0.66 7.44 0.89
CA GLY A 31 0.22 7.47 2.05
C GLY A 31 -0.48 8.03 3.29
N TRP A 32 -1.23 9.11 3.13
CA TRP A 32 -2.04 9.68 4.20
C TRP A 32 -3.11 8.71 4.70
N VAL A 33 -3.85 8.05 3.80
CA VAL A 33 -4.91 7.12 4.18
C VAL A 33 -4.35 5.94 4.96
N PHE A 34 -3.26 5.31 4.49
CA PHE A 34 -2.63 4.21 5.22
C PHE A 34 -2.08 4.65 6.58
N LEU A 35 -1.45 5.82 6.65
CA LEU A 35 -0.92 6.34 7.91
C LEU A 35 -2.04 6.56 8.92
N ASN A 36 -3.13 7.21 8.52
CA ASN A 36 -4.29 7.41 9.39
C ASN A 36 -4.95 6.09 9.80
N ALA A 37 -5.07 5.12 8.91
CA ALA A 37 -5.62 3.81 9.23
C ALA A 37 -4.78 3.10 10.30
N GLY A 38 -3.45 3.12 10.16
CA GLY A 38 -2.53 2.55 11.15
C GLY A 38 -2.60 3.27 12.50
N ILE A 39 -2.56 4.61 12.51
CA ILE A 39 -2.71 5.42 13.74
C ILE A 39 -4.05 5.13 14.41
N GLY A 40 -5.14 5.08 13.65
CA GLY A 40 -6.48 4.78 14.16
C GLY A 40 -6.54 3.42 14.84
N LYS A 41 -5.90 2.39 14.27
CA LYS A 41 -5.82 1.06 14.87
C LYS A 41 -5.02 1.06 16.17
N LEU A 42 -3.89 1.79 16.22
CA LEU A 42 -3.11 1.93 17.45
C LEU A 42 -3.95 2.61 18.54
N ALA A 43 -4.62 3.71 18.22
CA ALA A 43 -5.47 4.45 19.16
C ALA A 43 -6.66 3.61 19.64
N ALA A 44 -7.23 2.76 18.78
CA ALA A 44 -8.30 1.82 19.14
C ALA A 44 -7.83 0.63 19.97
N GLY A 45 -6.52 0.46 20.19
CA GLY A 45 -5.98 -0.59 21.03
C GLY A 45 -5.82 -1.95 20.33
N TRP A 46 -5.67 -1.98 19.01
CA TRP A 46 -5.50 -3.22 18.24
C TRP A 46 -4.30 -4.07 18.69
N LEU A 47 -3.30 -3.46 19.31
CA LEU A 47 -2.12 -4.19 19.79
C LEU A 47 -2.30 -4.78 21.19
N THR A 48 -3.28 -4.30 21.95
CA THR A 48 -3.48 -4.67 23.37
C THR A 48 -4.80 -5.36 23.64
N ARG A 49 -5.77 -5.22 22.73
CA ARG A 49 -7.12 -5.76 22.84
C ARG A 49 -7.42 -6.70 21.67
N PRO A 50 -8.40 -7.60 21.79
CA PRO A 50 -8.77 -8.52 20.71
C PRO A 50 -9.61 -7.85 19.59
N GLU A 51 -9.29 -6.60 19.23
CA GLU A 51 -10.06 -5.79 18.30
C GLU A 51 -10.10 -6.40 16.88
N LEU A 52 -8.99 -7.01 16.44
CA LEU A 52 -8.98 -7.72 15.15
C LEU A 52 -9.96 -8.90 15.16
N THR A 53 -9.96 -9.67 16.25
CA THR A 53 -10.85 -10.84 16.43
C THR A 53 -12.32 -10.42 16.40
N THR A 54 -12.69 -9.40 17.19
CA THR A 54 -14.06 -8.90 17.23
C THR A 54 -14.52 -8.35 15.89
N THR A 55 -13.65 -7.62 15.21
CA THR A 55 -13.91 -7.06 13.86
C THR A 55 -14.16 -8.19 12.85
N LEU A 56 -13.26 -9.18 12.76
CA LEU A 56 -13.38 -10.29 11.82
C LEU A 56 -14.61 -11.16 12.09
N LEU A 57 -14.89 -11.47 13.37
CA LEU A 57 -16.08 -12.22 13.74
C LEU A 57 -17.35 -11.45 13.38
N GLY A 58 -17.37 -10.12 13.55
CA GLY A 58 -18.46 -9.26 13.11
C GLY A 58 -18.71 -9.39 11.60
N TRP A 59 -17.68 -9.21 10.79
CA TRP A 59 -17.83 -9.32 9.32
C TRP A 59 -18.29 -10.70 8.85
N MET A 60 -17.77 -11.78 9.46
CA MET A 60 -18.20 -13.15 9.15
C MET A 60 -19.64 -13.44 9.59
N ARG A 61 -20.06 -12.89 10.75
CA ARG A 61 -21.42 -13.02 11.26
C ARG A 61 -22.45 -12.34 10.37
N ASP A 62 -22.10 -11.18 9.82
CA ASP A 62 -22.96 -10.43 8.90
C ASP A 62 -23.10 -11.11 7.53
N GLY A 63 -22.39 -12.23 7.31
CA GLY A 63 -22.45 -13.00 6.06
C GLY A 63 -21.86 -12.30 4.84
N LYS A 64 -21.12 -11.22 5.05
CA LYS A 64 -20.53 -10.42 3.97
C LYS A 64 -19.21 -11.01 3.47
N THR A 65 -18.40 -11.61 4.36
CA THR A 65 -17.10 -12.20 4.02
C THR A 65 -17.22 -13.24 2.89
N TYR A 66 -16.33 -13.18 1.91
CA TYR A 66 -16.33 -14.18 0.83
C TYR A 66 -16.18 -15.61 1.38
N ALA A 67 -17.04 -16.52 0.96
CA ALA A 67 -17.09 -17.89 1.48
C ALA A 67 -15.74 -18.64 1.36
N PHE A 68 -15.02 -18.45 0.26
CA PHE A 68 -13.70 -19.05 0.04
C PHE A 68 -12.62 -18.48 0.98
N TYR A 69 -12.81 -17.28 1.54
CA TYR A 69 -11.85 -16.60 2.42
C TYR A 69 -12.06 -16.95 3.89
N VAL A 70 -13.26 -17.38 4.29
CA VAL A 70 -13.62 -17.77 5.66
C VAL A 70 -12.70 -18.85 6.24
N PRO A 71 -12.34 -19.94 5.51
CA PRO A 71 -11.43 -20.95 6.03
C PRO A 71 -10.05 -20.39 6.39
N PHE A 72 -9.51 -19.48 5.59
CA PHE A 72 -8.25 -18.78 5.88
C PHE A 72 -8.36 -17.93 7.14
N LEU A 73 -9.43 -17.16 7.27
CA LEU A 73 -9.64 -16.34 8.47
C LEU A 73 -9.75 -17.19 9.74
N ARG A 74 -10.52 -18.29 9.69
CA ARG A 74 -10.72 -19.18 10.86
C ARG A 74 -9.50 -20.05 11.17
N GLY A 75 -8.83 -20.58 10.16
CA GLY A 75 -7.72 -21.52 10.34
C GLY A 75 -6.36 -20.87 10.55
N VAL A 76 -6.16 -19.65 10.05
CA VAL A 76 -4.85 -18.98 10.09
C VAL A 76 -4.90 -17.67 10.86
N VAL A 77 -5.82 -16.77 10.51
CA VAL A 77 -5.79 -15.42 11.08
C VAL A 77 -6.27 -15.40 12.53
N LEU A 78 -7.42 -16.00 12.84
CA LEU A 78 -7.99 -15.97 14.19
C LEU A 78 -7.13 -16.67 15.24
N PRO A 79 -6.51 -17.85 14.98
CA PRO A 79 -5.59 -18.45 15.95
C PRO A 79 -4.36 -17.60 16.25
N HIS A 80 -3.95 -16.73 15.30
CA HIS A 80 -2.78 -15.87 15.41
C HIS A 80 -3.17 -14.38 15.38
N ALA A 81 -4.39 -14.04 15.84
CA ALA A 81 -4.98 -12.72 15.68
C ALA A 81 -4.10 -11.59 16.22
N HIS A 82 -3.41 -11.82 17.34
CA HIS A 82 -2.50 -10.83 17.92
C HIS A 82 -1.34 -10.49 16.96
N GLY A 83 -0.68 -11.51 16.38
CA GLY A 83 0.39 -11.30 15.39
C GLY A 83 -0.11 -10.59 14.13
N PHE A 84 -1.31 -10.95 13.64
CA PHE A 84 -1.93 -10.28 12.50
C PHE A 84 -2.35 -8.84 12.81
N ALA A 85 -2.78 -8.55 14.05
CA ALA A 85 -3.09 -7.18 14.47
C ALA A 85 -1.84 -6.28 14.42
N TYR A 86 -0.68 -6.78 14.88
CA TYR A 86 0.61 -6.10 14.73
C TYR A 86 0.98 -5.92 13.26
N LEU A 87 0.93 -6.99 12.47
CA LEU A 87 1.29 -6.97 11.06
C LEU A 87 0.47 -5.94 10.27
N VAL A 88 -0.83 -5.90 10.50
CA VAL A 88 -1.72 -4.95 9.82
C VAL A 88 -1.46 -3.52 10.30
N SER A 89 -1.47 -3.27 11.61
CA SER A 89 -1.34 -1.91 12.16
C SER A 89 0.02 -1.29 11.84
N ILE A 90 1.10 -2.02 12.09
CA ILE A 90 2.45 -1.54 11.79
C ILE A 90 2.71 -1.52 10.28
N GLY A 91 2.18 -2.50 9.54
CA GLY A 91 2.26 -2.52 8.09
C GLY A 91 1.63 -1.29 7.45
N GLU A 92 0.44 -0.88 7.90
CA GLU A 92 -0.21 0.35 7.43
C GLU A 92 0.61 1.60 7.74
N LEU A 93 1.18 1.70 8.95
CA LEU A 93 2.06 2.83 9.30
C LEU A 93 3.29 2.90 8.41
N LEU A 94 3.97 1.77 8.20
CA LEU A 94 5.16 1.70 7.36
C LEU A 94 4.85 2.02 5.89
N VAL A 95 3.77 1.45 5.35
CA VAL A 95 3.30 1.75 3.99
C VAL A 95 2.98 3.24 3.87
N GLY A 96 2.22 3.78 4.82
CA GLY A 96 1.85 5.20 4.82
C GLY A 96 3.07 6.12 4.86
N ALA A 97 3.98 5.91 5.80
CA ALA A 97 5.20 6.69 5.94
C ALA A 97 6.11 6.58 4.70
N ALA A 98 6.28 5.37 4.18
CA ALA A 98 7.10 5.11 3.00
C ALA A 98 6.53 5.78 1.74
N LEU A 99 5.21 5.72 1.51
CA LEU A 99 4.56 6.40 0.40
C LEU A 99 4.64 7.92 0.53
N LEU A 100 4.45 8.49 1.73
CA LEU A 100 4.59 9.93 1.95
C LEU A 100 6.02 10.40 1.67
N ALA A 101 7.03 9.71 2.20
CA ALA A 101 8.43 10.04 1.96
C ALA A 101 8.87 9.75 0.50
N GLY A 102 8.16 8.86 -0.21
CA GLY A 102 8.58 8.33 -1.51
C GLY A 102 9.83 7.47 -1.38
N LEU A 103 9.89 6.67 -0.32
CA LEU A 103 10.97 5.71 -0.03
C LEU A 103 10.45 4.29 -0.31
N PHE A 104 11.21 3.51 -1.09
CA PHE A 104 10.80 2.16 -1.52
C PHE A 104 9.36 2.14 -2.05
N SER A 105 8.99 3.15 -2.83
CA SER A 105 7.61 3.45 -3.18
C SER A 105 6.89 2.28 -3.87
N ARG A 106 7.61 1.48 -4.66
CA ARG A 106 7.08 0.27 -5.29
C ARG A 106 6.77 -0.83 -4.27
N LEU A 107 7.71 -1.09 -3.35
CA LEU A 107 7.53 -2.08 -2.29
C LEU A 107 6.44 -1.67 -1.30
N ALA A 108 6.40 -0.39 -0.93
CA ALA A 108 5.36 0.16 -0.08
C ALA A 108 3.97 0.02 -0.73
N ALA A 109 3.86 0.34 -2.02
CA ALA A 109 2.61 0.17 -2.76
C ALA A 109 2.19 -1.29 -2.87
N LEU A 110 3.12 -2.23 -3.06
CA LEU A 110 2.85 -3.67 -3.02
C LEU A 110 2.33 -4.10 -1.64
N GLY A 111 2.98 -3.67 -0.56
CA GLY A 111 2.51 -3.94 0.80
C GLY A 111 1.10 -3.39 1.04
N GLY A 112 0.84 -2.16 0.62
CA GLY A 112 -0.49 -1.55 0.67
C GLY A 112 -1.52 -2.33 -0.13
N LEU A 113 -1.17 -2.77 -1.35
CA LEU A 113 -2.05 -3.59 -2.20
C LEU A 113 -2.45 -4.90 -1.50
N VAL A 114 -1.48 -5.60 -0.89
CA VAL A 114 -1.74 -6.83 -0.13
C VAL A 114 -2.68 -6.56 1.04
N LEU A 115 -2.45 -5.50 1.82
CA LEU A 115 -3.31 -5.13 2.95
C LEU A 115 -4.74 -4.82 2.50
N VAL A 116 -4.91 -4.01 1.45
CA VAL A 116 -6.23 -3.62 0.94
C VAL A 116 -6.99 -4.80 0.36
N ILE A 117 -6.33 -5.70 -0.39
CA ILE A 117 -6.97 -6.91 -0.91
C ILE A 117 -7.47 -7.79 0.24
N ASN A 118 -6.67 -7.99 1.28
CA ASN A 118 -7.10 -8.76 2.45
C ASN A 118 -8.32 -8.15 3.15
N VAL A 119 -8.34 -6.82 3.33
CA VAL A 119 -9.52 -6.12 3.89
C VAL A 119 -10.73 -6.30 2.98
N MET A 120 -10.58 -6.11 1.67
CA MET A 120 -11.66 -6.27 0.69
C MET A 120 -12.27 -7.69 0.75
N LEU A 121 -11.43 -8.72 0.81
CA LEU A 121 -11.88 -10.11 0.89
C LEU A 121 -12.56 -10.41 2.24
N ALA A 122 -12.01 -9.89 3.34
CA ALA A 122 -12.58 -10.11 4.67
C ALA A 122 -13.92 -9.38 4.87
N ARG A 123 -14.07 -8.17 4.32
CA ARG A 123 -15.32 -7.41 4.37
C ARG A 123 -16.36 -7.86 3.34
N GLY A 124 -15.94 -8.68 2.36
CA GLY A 124 -16.80 -9.11 1.27
C GLY A 124 -17.27 -7.96 0.39
N GLU A 125 -16.46 -6.92 0.29
CA GLU A 125 -16.72 -5.78 -0.59
C GLU A 125 -16.46 -6.22 -2.02
N GLY A 126 -17.49 -6.21 -2.86
CA GLY A 126 -17.36 -6.46 -4.28
C GLY A 126 -16.61 -5.33 -5.01
N PHE A 127 -16.70 -5.32 -6.34
CA PHE A 127 -16.21 -4.21 -7.18
C PHE A 127 -17.11 -2.98 -6.99
N SER A 128 -17.05 -2.38 -5.79
CA SER A 128 -17.79 -1.17 -5.44
C SER A 128 -16.85 0.00 -5.26
N VAL A 129 -17.28 1.16 -5.76
CA VAL A 129 -16.52 2.42 -5.58
C VAL A 129 -16.55 2.93 -4.15
N ASP A 130 -17.53 2.49 -3.34
CA ASP A 130 -17.68 2.87 -1.94
C ASP A 130 -16.84 2.02 -0.98
N GLY A 131 -16.17 0.99 -1.52
CA GLY A 131 -15.38 0.03 -0.75
C GLY A 131 -13.87 0.17 -0.92
N ALA A 132 -13.16 -0.94 -0.74
CA ALA A 132 -11.70 -1.01 -0.85
C ALA A 132 -11.19 -1.01 -2.30
N MET A 133 -12.05 -1.24 -3.30
CA MET A 133 -11.65 -1.37 -4.70
C MET A 133 -10.88 -0.17 -5.27
N PRO A 134 -11.27 1.10 -5.01
CA PRO A 134 -10.48 2.25 -5.45
C PRO A 134 -9.04 2.20 -4.94
N PHE A 135 -8.84 1.77 -3.69
CA PHE A 135 -7.50 1.65 -3.11
C PHE A 135 -6.69 0.51 -3.74
N VAL A 136 -7.34 -0.58 -4.18
CA VAL A 136 -6.68 -1.65 -4.95
C VAL A 136 -6.12 -1.07 -6.25
N ILE A 137 -6.93 -0.31 -7.00
CA ILE A 137 -6.51 0.31 -8.26
C ILE A 137 -5.40 1.35 -8.01
N MET A 138 -5.56 2.20 -7.00
CA MET A 138 -4.58 3.23 -6.64
C MET A 138 -3.23 2.62 -6.26
N THR A 139 -3.21 1.63 -5.37
CA THR A 139 -1.96 0.98 -4.93
C THR A 139 -1.32 0.18 -6.05
N LEU A 140 -2.10 -0.50 -6.90
CA LEU A 140 -1.62 -1.17 -8.08
C LEU A 140 -0.95 -0.17 -9.05
N THR A 141 -1.59 0.97 -9.30
CA THR A 141 -1.04 2.04 -10.13
C THR A 141 0.29 2.55 -9.58
N LEU A 142 0.37 2.80 -8.27
CA LEU A 142 1.61 3.24 -7.62
C LEU A 142 2.71 2.17 -7.69
N MET A 143 2.35 0.90 -7.52
CA MET A 143 3.29 -0.22 -7.63
C MET A 143 3.88 -0.33 -9.05
N LEU A 144 3.07 -0.18 -10.08
CA LEU A 144 3.52 -0.28 -11.48
C LEU A 144 4.37 0.91 -11.90
N THR A 145 4.05 2.12 -11.42
CA THR A 145 4.67 3.38 -11.86
C THR A 145 5.87 3.84 -11.02
N ALA A 146 6.02 3.32 -9.78
CA ALA A 146 7.10 3.68 -8.85
C ALA A 146 7.33 5.21 -8.74
N PRO A 147 6.33 6.01 -8.33
CA PRO A 147 6.37 7.47 -8.41
C PRO A 147 7.40 8.13 -7.47
N GLY A 148 7.95 7.42 -6.49
CA GLY A 148 9.03 7.90 -5.63
C GLY A 148 10.31 8.25 -6.38
N ARG A 149 10.49 7.65 -7.58
CA ARG A 149 11.65 7.90 -8.45
C ARG A 149 11.63 9.26 -9.13
N SER A 150 10.47 9.91 -9.20
CA SER A 150 10.35 11.27 -9.76
C SER A 150 10.54 12.33 -8.68
N LEU A 151 9.76 12.23 -7.60
CA LEU A 151 9.77 13.18 -6.49
C LEU A 151 9.64 12.40 -5.16
N GLY A 152 10.78 12.10 -4.53
CA GLY A 152 10.84 11.35 -3.28
C GLY A 152 12.25 10.97 -2.90
N VAL A 153 12.41 10.26 -1.79
CA VAL A 153 13.70 9.76 -1.32
C VAL A 153 14.30 8.78 -2.33
N ASP A 154 13.46 7.98 -3.03
CA ASP A 154 13.91 7.10 -4.11
C ASP A 154 14.62 7.86 -5.24
N ALA A 155 14.19 9.10 -5.52
CA ALA A 155 14.83 9.96 -6.51
C ALA A 155 16.23 10.40 -6.05
N ALA A 156 16.40 10.73 -4.77
CA ALA A 156 17.68 11.13 -4.19
C ALA A 156 18.66 9.94 -4.10
N LEU A 157 18.14 8.73 -3.91
CA LEU A 157 18.93 7.48 -3.85
C LEU A 157 19.11 6.80 -5.21
N ARG A 158 18.80 7.50 -6.30
CA ARG A 158 18.91 6.99 -7.66
C ARG A 158 20.36 6.56 -7.95
N GLY A 159 20.51 5.32 -8.42
CA GLY A 159 21.82 4.71 -8.64
C GLY A 159 22.38 3.88 -7.47
N ARG A 160 21.81 4.03 -6.26
CA ARG A 160 22.15 3.20 -5.09
C ARG A 160 21.13 2.10 -4.84
N LEU A 161 19.89 2.29 -5.29
CA LEU A 161 18.81 1.32 -5.13
C LEU A 161 18.58 0.50 -6.40
N PRO A 162 18.33 -0.81 -6.27
CA PRO A 162 17.95 -1.64 -7.39
C PRO A 162 16.57 -1.20 -7.95
N ARG A 163 16.40 -1.33 -9.28
CA ARG A 163 15.21 -0.86 -10.00
C ARG A 163 13.89 -1.50 -9.56
N TRP A 164 13.93 -2.66 -8.91
CA TRP A 164 12.74 -3.36 -8.45
C TRP A 164 12.23 -2.89 -7.08
N LEU A 165 13.05 -2.20 -6.29
CA LEU A 165 12.68 -1.65 -4.97
C LEU A 165 12.05 -0.27 -5.06
N ALA A 166 12.46 0.51 -6.02
CA ALA A 166 12.11 1.92 -6.12
C ALA A 166 11.43 2.25 -7.44
#